data_0c820140b8b69f5ab34d993d0a8faa0a
#
_entry.id   0c820140b8b69f5ab34d993d0a8faa0a
#
_cell.length_a   1.000
_cell.length_b   1.000
_cell.length_c   1.000
_cell.angle_alpha   90.00
_cell.angle_beta   90.00
_cell.angle_gamma   90.00
#
_symmetry.space_group_name_H-M   'P 1'
#
loop_
_entity.id
_entity.type
_entity.pdbx_description
1 polymer ?
#
loop_
_entity_poly.entity_id
_entity_poly.type
_entity_poly.pdbx_seq_one_letter_code
_entity_poly.pdbx_strand_id
1 'polypeptide(L)'
;MRDIEIGPIRPPSESNSLLIRVTRGCHWNKCYFCGLYKSMRFSMRPIDETIEDIRQQAQLNQGKKITSCFLQDGDALVLKTDYLLRILEAINQGFPDMQYITSYARADSITRKSPAELKALRQAGLNHLYSGMETGSDRILKLINKGFDVDTVVKSGCMAKEADMILSEFILLGIGGKELSEENAVQTAKALNTIQPNFIRVHATGIKPESKLGEFVRDGSFTLQSEEEIVVEQKLFLQQLHEMDSYYVNEHIINLLLEVRGNLRTEKQEMLSTIDRFLALPTNEKLLFTVGRRLNIFFLLDDLKKPELHQEAEKNLQQILSKNPDVDFAALCNYVRQSQI
;
A
#
# COMPACT_ATOMS: atom_id res chain seq x y z
N MET A 1 21.95 20.45 13.67
CA MET A 1 21.90 19.21 12.87
C MET A 1 20.79 19.41 11.85
N ARG A 2 21.07 19.44 10.55
CA ARG A 2 20.00 19.45 9.55
C ARG A 2 19.28 18.10 9.68
N ASP A 3 17.96 18.14 9.84
CA ASP A 3 17.16 16.92 9.86
C ASP A 3 17.34 16.20 8.51
N ILE A 4 17.76 14.93 8.53
CA ILE A 4 17.96 14.15 7.32
C ILE A 4 16.58 13.88 6.72
N GLU A 5 16.39 14.29 5.47
CA GLU A 5 15.20 13.98 4.69
C GLU A 5 15.53 12.84 3.72
N ILE A 6 14.76 11.74 3.79
CA ILE A 6 14.88 10.65 2.81
C ILE A 6 14.08 10.98 1.55
N GLY A 7 14.41 10.31 0.44
CA GLY A 7 13.74 10.49 -0.83
C GLY A 7 12.21 10.31 -0.74
N PRO A 8 11.47 10.76 -1.74
CA PRO A 8 10.02 10.79 -1.68
C PRO A 8 9.43 9.38 -1.60
N ILE A 9 8.67 9.13 -0.54
CA ILE A 9 7.84 7.93 -0.39
C ILE A 9 6.42 8.35 -0.71
N ARG A 10 5.87 7.83 -1.80
CA ARG A 10 4.53 8.14 -2.30
C ARG A 10 3.95 6.96 -3.08
N PRO A 11 2.60 6.87 -3.23
CA PRO A 11 2.01 5.89 -4.14
C PRO A 11 2.47 6.15 -5.58
N PRO A 12 2.60 5.11 -6.44
CA PRO A 12 2.93 5.29 -7.87
C PRO A 12 1.99 6.24 -8.60
N SER A 13 0.70 6.28 -8.22
CA SER A 13 -0.29 7.22 -8.76
C SER A 13 0.07 8.69 -8.52
N GLU A 14 0.94 8.99 -7.55
CA GLU A 14 1.41 10.34 -7.21
C GLU A 14 2.78 10.68 -7.84
N SER A 15 3.26 9.88 -8.81
CA SER A 15 4.58 10.06 -9.42
C SER A 15 4.79 11.45 -10.04
N ASN A 16 3.72 12.05 -10.56
CA ASN A 16 3.74 13.37 -11.21
C ASN A 16 3.24 14.51 -10.31
N SER A 17 2.83 14.22 -9.07
CA SER A 17 2.33 15.23 -8.14
C SER A 17 3.45 16.12 -7.61
N LEU A 18 3.16 17.42 -7.44
CA LEU A 18 4.01 18.30 -6.65
C LEU A 18 4.17 17.72 -5.24
N LEU A 19 5.37 17.73 -4.71
CA LEU A 19 5.66 17.18 -3.39
C LEU A 19 5.90 18.30 -2.39
N ILE A 20 5.04 18.39 -1.38
CA ILE A 20 5.21 19.34 -0.25
C ILE A 20 5.37 18.54 1.04
N ARG A 21 6.54 18.65 1.66
CA ARG A 21 6.81 17.95 2.91
C ARG A 21 6.29 18.75 4.09
N VAL A 22 5.36 18.16 4.85
CA VAL A 22 4.77 18.79 6.04
C VAL A 22 5.22 18.13 7.35
N THR A 23 5.63 16.86 7.27
CA THR A 23 6.25 16.12 8.37
C THR A 23 7.53 15.43 7.89
N ARG A 24 8.40 15.02 8.81
CA ARG A 24 9.54 14.15 8.55
C ARG A 24 9.29 12.81 9.22
N GLY A 25 9.28 11.74 8.42
CA GLY A 25 9.05 10.38 8.91
C GLY A 25 7.60 10.05 9.26
N CYS A 26 7.43 9.02 10.07
CA CYS A 26 6.14 8.54 10.57
C CYS A 26 6.06 8.71 12.09
N HIS A 27 4.98 9.31 12.60
CA HIS A 27 4.86 9.58 14.04
C HIS A 27 4.75 8.31 14.89
N TRP A 28 4.19 7.23 14.36
CA TRP A 28 4.15 5.93 15.02
C TRP A 28 5.48 5.18 14.91
N ASN A 29 5.96 4.96 13.71
CA ASN A 29 7.24 4.33 13.34
C ASN A 29 7.61 3.04 14.11
N LYS A 30 6.62 2.30 14.66
CA LYS A 30 6.81 1.09 15.48
C LYS A 30 6.28 -0.18 14.82
N CYS A 31 5.69 -0.10 13.61
CA CYS A 31 5.22 -1.28 12.92
C CYS A 31 6.37 -2.27 12.67
N TYR A 32 6.14 -3.56 12.95
CA TYR A 32 7.19 -4.59 12.91
C TYR A 32 7.59 -5.01 11.50
N PHE A 33 6.74 -4.77 10.51
CA PHE A 33 7.02 -5.07 9.10
C PHE A 33 7.63 -3.88 8.34
N CYS A 34 7.37 -2.65 8.77
CA CYS A 34 7.72 -1.44 8.01
C CYS A 34 9.16 -1.00 8.31
N GLY A 35 9.94 -0.79 7.24
CA GLY A 35 11.32 -0.29 7.28
C GLY A 35 11.51 1.16 6.83
N LEU A 36 10.43 1.82 6.32
CA LEU A 36 10.54 3.07 5.56
C LEU A 36 11.16 4.24 6.32
N TYR A 37 10.84 4.39 7.61
CA TYR A 37 11.28 5.55 8.39
C TYR A 37 12.09 5.18 9.65
N LYS A 38 12.62 3.94 9.75
CA LYS A 38 13.30 3.46 10.96
C LYS A 38 14.57 4.26 11.30
N SER A 39 15.25 4.81 10.30
CA SER A 39 16.45 5.64 10.48
C SER A 39 16.13 7.10 10.82
N MET A 40 14.86 7.49 10.85
CA MET A 40 14.44 8.88 11.05
C MET A 40 13.70 9.06 12.38
N ARG A 41 14.00 10.19 13.04
CA ARG A 41 13.15 10.69 14.12
C ARG A 41 12.00 11.48 13.52
N PHE A 42 10.77 11.18 13.96
CA PHE A 42 9.61 11.98 13.57
C PHE A 42 9.75 13.44 14.01
N SER A 43 9.43 14.37 13.12
CA SER A 43 9.26 15.79 13.45
C SER A 43 8.19 16.43 12.54
N MET A 44 7.50 17.42 13.07
CA MET A 44 6.65 18.31 12.29
C MET A 44 7.53 19.43 11.73
N ARG A 45 7.38 19.77 10.46
CA ARG A 45 8.11 20.92 9.91
C ARG A 45 7.49 22.22 10.44
N PRO A 46 8.30 23.24 10.76
CA PRO A 46 7.77 24.56 11.04
C PRO A 46 6.91 25.08 9.90
N ILE A 47 5.76 25.69 10.22
CA ILE A 47 4.81 26.12 9.20
C ILE A 47 5.39 27.15 8.24
N ASP A 48 6.21 28.07 8.77
CA ASP A 48 6.81 29.13 7.96
C ASP A 48 7.84 28.58 6.96
N GLU A 49 8.61 27.53 7.34
CA GLU A 49 9.48 26.81 6.41
C GLU A 49 8.67 26.13 5.31
N THR A 50 7.56 25.49 5.66
CA THR A 50 6.71 24.79 4.68
C THR A 50 6.05 25.78 3.71
N ILE A 51 5.58 26.94 4.21
CA ILE A 51 5.00 27.98 3.36
C ILE A 51 6.07 28.60 2.44
N GLU A 52 7.30 28.78 2.94
CA GLU A 52 8.40 29.28 2.12
C GLU A 52 8.77 28.28 1.01
N ASP A 53 8.83 26.98 1.31
CA ASP A 53 9.03 25.95 0.28
C ASP A 53 7.93 25.98 -0.80
N ILE A 54 6.66 26.17 -0.40
CA ILE A 54 5.55 26.28 -1.34
C ILE A 54 5.76 27.49 -2.26
N ARG A 55 6.16 28.66 -1.73
CA ARG A 55 6.43 29.87 -2.50
C ARG A 55 7.58 29.64 -3.49
N GLN A 56 8.67 29.02 -3.05
CA GLN A 56 9.82 28.70 -3.91
C GLN A 56 9.40 27.73 -5.02
N GLN A 57 8.63 26.69 -4.70
CA GLN A 57 8.11 25.76 -5.69
C GLN A 57 7.18 26.46 -6.69
N ALA A 58 6.36 27.40 -6.26
CA ALA A 58 5.51 28.18 -7.15
C ALA A 58 6.33 29.03 -8.12
N GLN A 59 7.41 29.67 -7.66
CA GLN A 59 8.34 30.41 -8.51
C GLN A 59 9.06 29.51 -9.52
N LEU A 60 9.58 28.35 -9.09
CA LEU A 60 10.30 27.38 -9.95
C LEU A 60 9.40 26.75 -11.01
N ASN A 61 8.11 26.70 -10.77
CA ASN A 61 7.12 26.13 -11.69
C ASN A 61 6.26 27.20 -12.37
N GLN A 62 6.69 28.45 -12.37
CA GLN A 62 5.97 29.53 -13.02
C GLN A 62 5.75 29.21 -14.52
N GLY A 63 4.53 29.36 -14.99
CA GLY A 63 4.12 29.02 -16.36
C GLY A 63 3.85 27.54 -16.62
N LYS A 64 4.04 26.66 -15.64
CA LYS A 64 3.65 25.25 -15.73
C LYS A 64 2.29 25.02 -15.09
N LYS A 65 1.48 24.16 -15.70
CA LYS A 65 0.20 23.75 -15.14
C LYS A 65 0.41 22.63 -14.13
N ILE A 66 0.33 22.95 -12.84
CA ILE A 66 0.44 21.98 -11.73
C ILE A 66 -0.97 21.72 -11.19
N THR A 67 -1.47 20.50 -11.33
CA THR A 67 -2.85 20.13 -10.99
C THR A 67 -2.97 19.21 -9.79
N SER A 68 -1.86 18.62 -9.33
CA SER A 68 -1.87 17.69 -8.19
C SER A 68 -0.70 17.95 -7.24
N CYS A 69 -0.95 17.73 -5.95
CA CYS A 69 0.04 17.85 -4.88
C CYS A 69 -0.11 16.70 -3.88
N PHE A 70 1.00 16.13 -3.47
CA PHE A 70 1.08 15.12 -2.41
C PHE A 70 1.77 15.68 -1.18
N LEU A 71 1.07 15.67 -0.03
CA LEU A 71 1.63 16.10 1.26
C LEU A 71 2.42 14.95 1.91
N GLN A 72 3.72 15.15 2.07
CA GLN A 72 4.65 14.18 2.65
C GLN A 72 4.83 14.42 4.16
N ASP A 73 5.28 13.47 4.99
CA ASP A 73 5.69 12.09 4.72
C ASP A 73 4.59 11.08 5.10
N GLY A 74 4.83 10.30 6.16
CA GLY A 74 4.04 9.11 6.48
C GLY A 74 2.65 9.35 7.05
N ASP A 75 2.33 10.57 7.52
CA ASP A 75 1.02 10.94 8.05
C ASP A 75 0.88 12.45 8.22
N ALA A 76 0.26 13.13 7.27
CA ALA A 76 0.02 14.56 7.37
C ALA A 76 -1.11 14.91 8.35
N LEU A 77 -2.08 13.99 8.57
CA LEU A 77 -3.24 14.26 9.43
C LEU A 77 -2.91 14.28 10.93
N VAL A 78 -1.70 13.89 11.33
CA VAL A 78 -1.22 14.10 12.71
C VAL A 78 -1.11 15.59 13.07
N LEU A 79 -0.95 16.47 12.07
CA LEU A 79 -0.87 17.90 12.26
C LEU A 79 -2.23 18.50 12.70
N LYS A 80 -2.19 19.62 13.42
CA LYS A 80 -3.41 20.36 13.78
C LYS A 80 -4.13 20.85 12.53
N THR A 81 -5.45 20.90 12.59
CA THR A 81 -6.29 21.31 11.46
C THR A 81 -5.97 22.71 10.96
N ASP A 82 -5.78 23.68 11.87
CA ASP A 82 -5.42 25.06 11.49
C ASP A 82 -4.09 25.13 10.76
N TYR A 83 -3.12 24.27 11.13
CA TYR A 83 -1.85 24.18 10.42
C TYR A 83 -2.06 23.67 8.98
N LEU A 84 -2.82 22.60 8.82
CA LEU A 84 -3.13 22.04 7.49
C LEU A 84 -3.90 23.03 6.63
N LEU A 85 -4.90 23.74 7.18
CA LEU A 85 -5.65 24.74 6.45
C LEU A 85 -4.77 25.87 5.89
N ARG A 86 -3.80 26.37 6.67
CA ARG A 86 -2.84 27.38 6.20
C ARG A 86 -1.93 26.85 5.08
N ILE A 87 -1.53 25.56 5.16
CA ILE A 87 -0.74 24.92 4.09
C ILE A 87 -1.55 24.77 2.82
N LEU A 88 -2.79 24.29 2.93
CA LEU A 88 -3.71 24.12 1.78
C LEU A 88 -4.00 25.47 1.12
N GLU A 89 -4.23 26.52 1.91
CA GLU A 89 -4.38 27.89 1.42
C GLU A 89 -3.14 28.36 0.63
N ALA A 90 -1.94 28.16 1.19
CA ALA A 90 -0.70 28.56 0.51
C ALA A 90 -0.48 27.77 -0.80
N ILE A 91 -0.83 26.48 -0.84
CA ILE A 91 -0.78 25.68 -2.08
C ILE A 91 -1.73 26.23 -3.13
N ASN A 92 -3.00 26.47 -2.76
CA ASN A 92 -4.00 26.99 -3.69
C ASN A 92 -3.67 28.40 -4.21
N GLN A 93 -3.05 29.26 -3.38
CA GLN A 93 -2.56 30.57 -3.81
C GLN A 93 -1.36 30.47 -4.75
N GLY A 94 -0.43 29.55 -4.47
CA GLY A 94 0.79 29.35 -5.28
C GLY A 94 0.55 28.60 -6.60
N PHE A 95 -0.50 27.78 -6.66
CA PHE A 95 -0.83 26.90 -7.81
C PHE A 95 -2.32 27.01 -8.17
N PRO A 96 -2.72 28.03 -8.95
CA PRO A 96 -4.14 28.30 -9.26
C PRO A 96 -4.86 27.16 -10.00
N ASP A 97 -4.11 26.29 -10.71
CA ASP A 97 -4.66 25.13 -11.42
C ASP A 97 -4.81 23.87 -10.54
N MET A 98 -4.55 23.97 -9.22
CA MET A 98 -4.59 22.84 -8.31
C MET A 98 -5.98 22.21 -8.26
N GLN A 99 -6.08 20.91 -8.52
CA GLN A 99 -7.33 20.15 -8.52
C GLN A 99 -7.36 19.08 -7.41
N TYR A 100 -6.21 18.48 -7.13
CA TYR A 100 -6.11 17.37 -6.18
C TYR A 100 -4.96 17.59 -5.21
N ILE A 101 -5.26 17.61 -3.92
CA ILE A 101 -4.27 17.53 -2.86
C ILE A 101 -4.51 16.24 -2.09
N THR A 102 -3.47 15.44 -1.95
CA THR A 102 -3.55 14.08 -1.42
C THR A 102 -2.52 13.89 -0.31
N SER A 103 -2.72 12.94 0.58
CA SER A 103 -1.71 12.60 1.60
C SER A 103 -1.85 11.17 2.12
N TYR A 104 -0.78 10.65 2.71
CA TYR A 104 -0.92 9.54 3.65
C TYR A 104 -1.62 9.99 4.92
N ALA A 105 -2.43 9.11 5.48
CA ALA A 105 -3.09 9.30 6.77
C ALA A 105 -3.19 7.98 7.53
N ARG A 106 -2.89 8.00 8.82
CA ARG A 106 -3.13 6.85 9.70
C ARG A 106 -4.56 6.90 10.26
N ALA A 107 -5.17 5.74 10.45
CA ALA A 107 -6.52 5.64 11.00
C ALA A 107 -6.69 6.41 12.32
N ASP A 108 -5.71 6.28 13.23
CA ASP A 108 -5.75 6.97 14.52
C ASP A 108 -5.60 8.50 14.39
N SER A 109 -4.96 9.01 13.36
CA SER A 109 -4.89 10.46 13.10
C SER A 109 -6.18 10.99 12.48
N ILE A 110 -6.84 10.22 11.61
CA ILE A 110 -8.15 10.57 11.08
C ILE A 110 -9.18 10.65 12.20
N THR A 111 -9.24 9.65 13.08
CA THR A 111 -10.23 9.59 14.18
C THR A 111 -10.03 10.65 15.27
N ARG A 112 -8.86 11.30 15.33
CA ARG A 112 -8.62 12.46 16.21
C ARG A 112 -9.21 13.76 15.68
N LYS A 113 -9.61 13.82 14.40
CA LYS A 113 -10.31 14.97 13.81
C LYS A 113 -11.80 14.85 14.08
N SER A 114 -12.44 15.97 14.31
CA SER A 114 -13.89 16.04 14.30
C SER A 114 -14.44 15.96 12.87
N PRO A 115 -15.71 15.59 12.67
CA PRO A 115 -16.33 15.62 11.34
C PRO A 115 -16.28 17.02 10.69
N ALA A 116 -16.39 18.10 11.49
CA ALA A 116 -16.30 19.47 10.99
C ALA A 116 -14.88 19.79 10.48
N GLU A 117 -13.83 19.33 11.18
CA GLU A 117 -12.44 19.51 10.75
C GLU A 117 -12.14 18.77 9.44
N LEU A 118 -12.58 17.50 9.31
CA LEU A 118 -12.41 16.74 8.06
C LEU A 118 -13.13 17.44 6.89
N LYS A 119 -14.36 17.92 7.08
CA LYS A 119 -15.10 18.70 6.06
C LYS A 119 -14.37 19.99 5.70
N ALA A 120 -13.82 20.72 6.68
CA ALA A 120 -13.05 21.93 6.42
C ALA A 120 -11.77 21.64 5.60
N LEU A 121 -11.05 20.57 5.93
CA LEU A 121 -9.88 20.12 5.15
C LEU A 121 -10.28 19.73 3.72
N ARG A 122 -11.41 19.03 3.56
CA ARG A 122 -11.95 18.65 2.25
C ARG A 122 -12.29 19.88 1.41
N GLN A 123 -12.97 20.87 2.00
CA GLN A 123 -13.32 22.14 1.35
C GLN A 123 -12.09 22.98 0.98
N ALA A 124 -11.02 22.90 1.79
CA ALA A 124 -9.75 23.56 1.52
C ALA A 124 -8.90 22.86 0.43
N GLY A 125 -9.37 21.72 -0.12
CA GLY A 125 -8.73 21.05 -1.24
C GLY A 125 -8.02 19.73 -0.90
N LEU A 126 -8.02 19.25 0.36
CA LEU A 126 -7.51 17.92 0.68
C LEU A 126 -8.53 16.87 0.22
N ASN A 127 -8.30 16.32 -0.97
CA ASN A 127 -9.29 15.50 -1.67
C ASN A 127 -9.21 14.02 -1.35
N HIS A 128 -7.99 13.48 -1.16
CA HIS A 128 -7.76 12.06 -1.15
C HIS A 128 -6.82 11.64 -0.01
N LEU A 129 -7.25 10.67 0.77
CA LEU A 129 -6.47 10.06 1.83
C LEU A 129 -6.03 8.65 1.44
N TYR A 130 -4.74 8.39 1.58
CA TYR A 130 -4.16 7.05 1.48
C TYR A 130 -3.93 6.51 2.89
N SER A 131 -4.73 5.55 3.31
CA SER A 131 -4.70 4.99 4.66
C SER A 131 -4.17 3.56 4.63
N GLY A 132 -3.27 3.24 5.54
CA GLY A 132 -2.77 1.88 5.71
C GLY A 132 -3.54 1.16 6.80
N MET A 133 -4.62 0.46 6.46
CA MET A 133 -5.28 -0.44 7.41
C MET A 133 -4.48 -1.73 7.62
N GLU A 134 -3.81 -2.21 6.59
CA GLU A 134 -3.01 -3.43 6.44
C GLU A 134 -3.83 -4.73 6.55
N THR A 135 -4.71 -4.84 7.55
CA THR A 135 -5.56 -5.98 7.84
C THR A 135 -6.81 -5.53 8.63
N GLY A 136 -7.86 -6.33 8.56
CA GLY A 136 -9.06 -6.19 9.39
C GLY A 136 -9.09 -7.12 10.62
N SER A 137 -7.95 -7.71 11.01
CA SER A 137 -7.83 -8.57 12.18
C SER A 137 -7.10 -7.87 13.33
N ASP A 138 -7.72 -7.73 14.47
CA ASP A 138 -7.10 -7.19 15.70
C ASP A 138 -5.89 -8.02 16.14
N ARG A 139 -5.95 -9.33 15.95
CA ARG A 139 -4.86 -10.24 16.28
C ARG A 139 -3.63 -9.94 15.41
N ILE A 140 -3.84 -9.71 14.12
CA ILE A 140 -2.75 -9.40 13.19
C ILE A 140 -2.28 -7.96 13.40
N LEU A 141 -3.17 -6.97 13.61
CA LEU A 141 -2.79 -5.60 13.96
C LEU A 141 -1.88 -5.55 15.19
N LYS A 142 -2.19 -6.36 16.21
CA LYS A 142 -1.36 -6.52 17.41
C LYS A 142 -0.02 -7.21 17.08
N LEU A 143 -0.05 -8.30 16.30
CA LEU A 143 1.15 -9.03 15.86
C LEU A 143 2.16 -8.11 15.17
N ILE A 144 1.68 -7.23 14.27
CA ILE A 144 2.54 -6.30 13.51
C ILE A 144 2.77 -4.96 14.22
N ASN A 145 2.25 -4.79 15.43
CA ASN A 145 2.34 -3.57 16.23
C ASN A 145 1.88 -2.32 15.47
N LYS A 146 0.69 -2.39 14.84
CA LYS A 146 0.14 -1.28 14.04
C LYS A 146 -0.25 -0.08 14.90
N GLY A 147 -0.61 -0.30 16.17
CA GLY A 147 -0.86 0.75 17.17
C GLY A 147 -2.30 1.25 17.25
N PHE A 148 -3.21 0.59 16.57
CA PHE A 148 -4.66 0.80 16.65
C PHE A 148 -5.39 -0.53 16.37
N ASP A 149 -6.68 -0.57 16.61
CA ASP A 149 -7.58 -1.71 16.42
C ASP A 149 -8.47 -1.55 15.15
N VAL A 150 -9.22 -2.59 14.85
CA VAL A 150 -10.12 -2.62 13.68
C VAL A 150 -11.25 -1.61 13.82
N ASP A 151 -11.76 -1.37 15.02
CA ASP A 151 -12.81 -0.36 15.27
C ASP A 151 -12.31 1.04 14.89
N THR A 152 -11.04 1.35 15.20
CA THR A 152 -10.39 2.60 14.78
C THR A 152 -10.28 2.68 13.26
N VAL A 153 -9.93 1.58 12.59
CA VAL A 153 -9.86 1.52 11.12
C VAL A 153 -11.22 1.78 10.50
N VAL A 154 -12.25 1.05 10.92
CA VAL A 154 -13.61 1.19 10.38
C VAL A 154 -14.14 2.60 10.63
N LYS A 155 -13.99 3.12 11.86
CA LYS A 155 -14.39 4.48 12.21
C LYS A 155 -13.69 5.52 11.33
N SER A 156 -12.38 5.42 11.14
CA SER A 156 -11.62 6.37 10.33
C SER A 156 -12.06 6.38 8.87
N GLY A 157 -12.30 5.19 8.30
CA GLY A 157 -12.78 5.06 6.92
C GLY A 157 -14.17 5.66 6.73
N CYS A 158 -15.11 5.37 7.63
CA CYS A 158 -16.45 5.97 7.61
C CYS A 158 -16.38 7.50 7.74
N MET A 159 -15.60 8.04 8.68
CA MET A 159 -15.43 9.49 8.86
C MET A 159 -14.85 10.17 7.61
N ALA A 160 -13.87 9.56 6.94
CA ALA A 160 -13.32 10.08 5.69
C ALA A 160 -14.39 10.13 4.58
N LYS A 161 -15.18 9.06 4.43
CA LYS A 161 -16.28 8.98 3.46
C LYS A 161 -17.39 9.99 3.77
N GLU A 162 -17.78 10.15 5.03
CA GLU A 162 -18.78 11.14 5.47
C GLU A 162 -18.33 12.60 5.24
N ALA A 163 -17.01 12.82 5.20
CA ALA A 163 -16.43 14.10 4.83
C ALA A 163 -16.28 14.30 3.30
N ASP A 164 -16.80 13.38 2.48
CA ASP A 164 -16.69 13.38 1.02
C ASP A 164 -15.25 13.35 0.50
N MET A 165 -14.35 12.71 1.26
CA MET A 165 -12.96 12.46 0.84
C MET A 165 -12.87 11.18 0.03
N ILE A 166 -12.06 11.18 -1.01
CA ILE A 166 -11.65 9.94 -1.69
C ILE A 166 -10.76 9.17 -0.71
N LEU A 167 -11.06 7.89 -0.51
CA LEU A 167 -10.32 7.02 0.39
C LEU A 167 -9.69 5.85 -0.36
N SER A 168 -8.37 5.70 -0.21
CA SER A 168 -7.63 4.49 -0.55
C SER A 168 -7.23 3.76 0.72
N GLU A 169 -7.61 2.49 0.86
CA GLU A 169 -7.11 1.62 1.93
C GLU A 169 -6.05 0.66 1.39
N PHE A 170 -4.85 0.71 1.99
CA PHE A 170 -3.83 -0.30 1.72
C PHE A 170 -4.06 -1.52 2.59
N ILE A 171 -4.00 -2.70 1.97
CA ILE A 171 -4.04 -3.99 2.65
C ILE A 171 -2.82 -4.84 2.27
N LEU A 172 -2.42 -5.73 3.17
CA LEU A 172 -1.29 -6.61 2.99
C LEU A 172 -1.74 -8.08 2.98
N LEU A 173 -1.62 -8.73 1.82
CA LEU A 173 -1.76 -10.18 1.72
C LEU A 173 -0.49 -10.85 2.29
N GLY A 174 -0.67 -11.93 3.02
CA GLY A 174 0.43 -12.65 3.65
C GLY A 174 0.93 -12.06 4.96
N ILE A 175 0.37 -10.96 5.45
CA ILE A 175 0.81 -10.29 6.68
C ILE A 175 0.48 -11.09 7.95
N GLY A 176 -0.45 -12.04 7.87
CA GLY A 176 -0.79 -12.96 8.95
C GLY A 176 0.07 -14.23 9.00
N GLY A 177 0.96 -14.44 8.01
CA GLY A 177 1.63 -15.72 7.84
C GLY A 177 0.65 -16.83 7.45
N LYS A 178 1.12 -18.09 7.43
CA LYS A 178 0.27 -19.24 7.13
C LYS A 178 -0.87 -19.40 8.14
N GLU A 179 -0.57 -19.19 9.41
CA GLU A 179 -1.46 -19.48 10.53
C GLU A 179 -2.70 -18.57 10.58
N LEU A 180 -2.59 -17.34 10.07
CA LEU A 180 -3.65 -16.35 10.12
C LEU A 180 -4.13 -15.90 8.74
N SER A 181 -3.82 -16.63 7.69
CA SER A 181 -4.15 -16.30 6.30
C SER A 181 -5.66 -16.17 6.07
N GLU A 182 -6.45 -17.16 6.50
CA GLU A 182 -7.91 -17.12 6.41
C GLU A 182 -8.49 -15.97 7.24
N GLU A 183 -8.01 -15.77 8.47
CA GLU A 183 -8.43 -14.68 9.34
C GLU A 183 -8.14 -13.31 8.68
N ASN A 184 -6.95 -13.15 8.08
CA ASN A 184 -6.60 -11.94 7.34
C ASN A 184 -7.59 -11.66 6.21
N ALA A 185 -7.85 -12.64 5.36
CA ALA A 185 -8.75 -12.49 4.22
C ALA A 185 -10.18 -12.13 4.65
N VAL A 186 -10.76 -12.90 5.58
CA VAL A 186 -12.17 -12.76 5.99
C VAL A 186 -12.40 -11.47 6.78
N GLN A 187 -11.57 -11.21 7.80
CA GLN A 187 -11.76 -10.02 8.65
C GLN A 187 -11.45 -8.72 7.90
N THR A 188 -10.46 -8.73 7.00
CA THR A 188 -10.16 -7.57 6.16
C THR A 188 -11.30 -7.25 5.20
N ALA A 189 -11.87 -8.26 4.55
CA ALA A 189 -13.06 -8.07 3.72
C ALA A 189 -14.24 -7.53 4.52
N LYS A 190 -14.50 -8.06 5.73
CA LYS A 190 -15.58 -7.60 6.61
C LYS A 190 -15.43 -6.10 6.95
N ALA A 191 -14.24 -5.64 7.31
CA ALA A 191 -13.97 -4.24 7.60
C ALA A 191 -14.21 -3.36 6.35
N LEU A 192 -13.70 -3.77 5.18
CA LEU A 192 -13.85 -3.04 3.93
C LEU A 192 -15.29 -3.01 3.40
N ASN A 193 -16.07 -4.08 3.64
CA ASN A 193 -17.50 -4.10 3.34
C ASN A 193 -18.28 -3.04 4.13
N THR A 194 -17.80 -2.67 5.32
CA THR A 194 -18.40 -1.59 6.13
C THR A 194 -17.93 -0.22 5.65
N ILE A 195 -16.63 -0.06 5.36
CA ILE A 195 -16.01 1.23 4.97
C ILE A 195 -16.42 1.63 3.55
N GLN A 196 -16.44 0.69 2.62
CA GLN A 196 -16.64 0.91 1.18
C GLN A 196 -15.72 2.02 0.62
N PRO A 197 -14.38 1.87 0.72
CA PRO A 197 -13.45 2.87 0.23
C PRO A 197 -13.53 3.00 -1.28
N ASN A 198 -13.07 4.11 -1.85
CA ASN A 198 -13.02 4.28 -3.31
C ASN A 198 -11.98 3.34 -3.97
N PHE A 199 -10.87 3.08 -3.28
CA PHE A 199 -9.81 2.20 -3.76
C PHE A 199 -9.36 1.24 -2.67
N ILE A 200 -9.24 -0.03 -3.01
CA ILE A 200 -8.60 -1.07 -2.20
C ILE A 200 -7.25 -1.37 -2.85
N ARG A 201 -6.17 -0.95 -2.21
CA ARG A 201 -4.81 -1.11 -2.72
C ARG A 201 -4.14 -2.31 -2.07
N VAL A 202 -3.86 -3.31 -2.87
CA VAL A 202 -3.39 -4.61 -2.39
C VAL A 202 -1.90 -4.76 -2.64
N HIS A 203 -1.17 -5.14 -1.60
CA HIS A 203 0.24 -5.50 -1.69
C HIS A 203 0.48 -6.87 -1.07
N ALA A 204 1.28 -7.69 -1.71
CA ALA A 204 1.83 -8.88 -1.08
C ALA A 204 2.92 -8.46 -0.07
N THR A 205 2.94 -9.08 1.10
CA THR A 205 3.89 -8.72 2.15
C THR A 205 5.31 -9.12 1.77
N GLY A 206 6.24 -8.17 1.84
CA GLY A 206 7.69 -8.40 1.79
C GLY A 206 8.28 -8.15 3.17
N ILE A 207 8.85 -9.18 3.81
CA ILE A 207 9.37 -9.11 5.18
C ILE A 207 10.88 -8.95 5.14
N LYS A 208 11.37 -7.78 5.58
CA LYS A 208 12.81 -7.51 5.68
C LYS A 208 13.44 -8.28 6.84
N PRO A 209 14.58 -8.97 6.63
CA PRO A 209 15.23 -9.75 7.68
C PRO A 209 15.58 -8.94 8.93
N GLU A 210 15.94 -7.67 8.78
CA GLU A 210 16.28 -6.76 9.88
C GLU A 210 15.06 -6.19 10.62
N SER A 211 13.86 -6.43 10.12
CA SER A 211 12.63 -6.00 10.77
C SER A 211 12.29 -6.90 11.97
N LYS A 212 11.46 -6.40 12.89
CA LYS A 212 10.99 -7.22 14.03
C LYS A 212 10.17 -8.43 13.55
N LEU A 213 9.37 -8.27 12.48
CA LEU A 213 8.66 -9.40 11.88
C LEU A 213 9.63 -10.41 11.23
N GLY A 214 10.77 -9.93 10.70
CA GLY A 214 11.84 -10.80 10.21
C GLY A 214 12.52 -11.62 11.32
N GLU A 215 12.58 -11.11 12.55
CA GLU A 215 13.01 -11.92 13.71
C GLU A 215 12.04 -13.08 13.95
N PHE A 216 10.72 -12.84 13.88
CA PHE A 216 9.69 -13.87 14.05
C PHE A 216 9.73 -14.95 12.95
N VAL A 217 10.14 -14.58 11.73
CA VAL A 217 10.41 -15.57 10.67
C VAL A 217 11.63 -16.44 11.03
N ARG A 218 12.71 -15.84 11.53
CA ARG A 218 13.93 -16.58 11.87
C ARG A 218 13.78 -17.49 13.09
N ASP A 219 13.00 -17.12 14.08
CA ASP A 219 12.76 -17.93 15.29
C ASP A 219 11.59 -18.94 15.12
N GLY A 220 10.95 -18.95 13.94
CA GLY A 220 9.86 -19.87 13.59
C GLY A 220 8.50 -19.53 14.17
N SER A 221 8.34 -18.36 14.83
CA SER A 221 7.05 -17.90 15.36
C SER A 221 6.15 -17.25 14.30
N PHE A 222 6.65 -17.05 13.09
CA PHE A 222 5.92 -16.59 11.92
C PHE A 222 6.33 -17.40 10.69
N THR A 223 5.38 -18.11 10.07
CA THR A 223 5.64 -18.91 8.88
C THR A 223 5.26 -18.14 7.62
N LEU A 224 6.24 -17.94 6.73
CA LEU A 224 6.01 -17.29 5.44
C LEU A 224 5.05 -18.10 4.58
N GLN A 225 4.13 -17.42 3.90
CA GLN A 225 3.34 -18.00 2.84
C GLN A 225 4.15 -18.09 1.53
N SER A 226 3.93 -19.17 0.78
CA SER A 226 4.34 -19.26 -0.62
C SER A 226 3.51 -18.30 -1.48
N GLU A 227 3.94 -18.08 -2.72
CA GLU A 227 3.18 -17.25 -3.67
C GLU A 227 1.79 -17.82 -3.97
N GLU A 228 1.69 -19.15 -4.09
CA GLU A 228 0.41 -19.83 -4.28
C GLU A 228 -0.52 -19.63 -3.07
N GLU A 229 -0.02 -19.76 -1.85
CA GLU A 229 -0.79 -19.53 -0.62
C GLU A 229 -1.29 -18.08 -0.52
N ILE A 230 -0.47 -17.10 -0.94
CA ILE A 230 -0.89 -15.68 -1.03
C ILE A 230 -2.00 -15.50 -2.06
N VAL A 231 -1.95 -16.19 -3.21
CA VAL A 231 -3.02 -16.15 -4.23
C VAL A 231 -4.30 -16.82 -3.72
N VAL A 232 -4.20 -17.90 -2.95
CA VAL A 232 -5.36 -18.53 -2.29
C VAL A 232 -6.00 -17.55 -1.29
N GLU A 233 -5.19 -16.86 -0.49
CA GLU A 233 -5.67 -15.81 0.42
C GLU A 233 -6.35 -14.67 -0.36
N GLN A 234 -5.75 -14.21 -1.47
CA GLN A 234 -6.33 -13.19 -2.35
C GLN A 234 -7.69 -13.62 -2.91
N LYS A 235 -7.81 -14.90 -3.32
CA LYS A 235 -9.09 -15.46 -3.79
C LYS A 235 -10.16 -15.39 -2.72
N LEU A 236 -9.85 -15.91 -1.52
CA LEU A 236 -10.78 -15.89 -0.40
C LEU A 236 -11.18 -14.46 -0.04
N PHE A 237 -10.22 -13.54 0.02
CA PHE A 237 -10.46 -12.12 0.28
C PHE A 237 -11.44 -11.52 -0.73
N LEU A 238 -11.19 -11.70 -2.04
CA LEU A 238 -12.09 -11.21 -3.10
C LEU A 238 -13.48 -11.84 -3.01
N GLN A 239 -13.59 -13.12 -2.68
CA GLN A 239 -14.88 -13.79 -2.52
C GLN A 239 -15.72 -13.19 -1.38
N GLN A 240 -15.08 -12.78 -0.28
CA GLN A 240 -15.73 -12.20 0.90
C GLN A 240 -16.09 -10.71 0.73
N LEU A 241 -15.52 -10.01 -0.25
CA LEU A 241 -15.90 -8.64 -0.56
C LEU A 241 -17.31 -8.61 -1.17
N HIS A 242 -18.15 -7.66 -0.71
CA HIS A 242 -19.45 -7.40 -1.33
C HIS A 242 -19.28 -6.71 -2.70
N GLU A 243 -20.33 -6.71 -3.49
CA GLU A 243 -20.43 -5.83 -4.66
C GLU A 243 -20.50 -4.39 -4.17
N MET A 244 -19.47 -3.61 -4.44
CA MET A 244 -19.36 -2.22 -4.05
C MET A 244 -18.67 -1.43 -5.16
N ASP A 245 -18.87 -0.12 -5.16
CA ASP A 245 -18.26 0.76 -6.15
C ASP A 245 -16.83 1.17 -5.73
N SER A 246 -16.00 0.14 -5.51
CA SER A 246 -14.59 0.28 -5.17
C SER A 246 -13.73 -0.29 -6.30
N TYR A 247 -12.63 0.39 -6.62
CA TYR A 247 -11.64 -0.14 -7.54
C TYR A 247 -10.57 -0.93 -6.78
N TYR A 248 -10.41 -2.19 -7.14
CA TYR A 248 -9.37 -3.10 -6.63
C TYR A 248 -8.06 -2.84 -7.38
N VAL A 249 -7.09 -2.24 -6.70
CA VAL A 249 -5.79 -1.86 -7.27
C VAL A 249 -4.73 -2.88 -6.87
N ASN A 250 -4.19 -3.61 -7.83
CA ASN A 250 -3.21 -4.69 -7.61
C ASN A 250 -1.99 -4.55 -8.55
N GLU A 251 -1.59 -3.31 -8.83
CA GLU A 251 -0.61 -2.97 -9.88
C GLU A 251 0.85 -2.97 -9.37
N HIS A 252 1.08 -3.13 -8.06
CA HIS A 252 2.42 -3.09 -7.52
C HIS A 252 3.21 -4.34 -7.93
N ILE A 253 4.47 -4.14 -8.35
CA ILE A 253 5.34 -5.19 -8.88
C ILE A 253 5.58 -6.36 -7.92
N ILE A 254 5.40 -6.14 -6.62
CA ILE A 254 5.49 -7.19 -5.59
C ILE A 254 4.35 -8.22 -5.68
N ASN A 255 3.23 -7.88 -6.33
CA ASN A 255 2.10 -8.78 -6.48
C ASN A 255 2.36 -9.79 -7.61
N LEU A 256 1.83 -11.01 -7.46
CA LEU A 256 2.07 -12.06 -8.45
C LEU A 256 1.21 -11.86 -9.71
N LEU A 257 -0.10 -11.66 -9.55
CA LEU A 257 -1.09 -11.57 -10.63
C LEU A 257 -1.52 -10.12 -10.84
N LEU A 258 -0.77 -9.33 -11.61
CA LEU A 258 -1.03 -7.88 -11.79
C LEU A 258 -2.35 -7.57 -12.49
N GLU A 259 -2.87 -8.50 -13.30
CA GLU A 259 -4.15 -8.38 -14.00
C GLU A 259 -5.38 -8.58 -13.11
N VAL A 260 -5.20 -9.08 -11.87
CA VAL A 260 -6.29 -9.18 -10.89
C VAL A 260 -6.59 -7.79 -10.33
N ARG A 261 -7.24 -6.95 -11.12
CA ARG A 261 -7.59 -5.57 -10.80
C ARG A 261 -8.85 -5.15 -11.53
N GLY A 262 -9.60 -4.21 -11.00
CA GLY A 262 -10.82 -3.71 -11.63
C GLY A 262 -11.85 -3.22 -10.63
N ASN A 263 -13.01 -2.81 -11.10
CA ASN A 263 -14.13 -2.42 -10.28
C ASN A 263 -14.84 -3.66 -9.69
N LEU A 264 -15.03 -3.69 -8.38
CA LEU A 264 -15.61 -4.84 -7.68
C LEU A 264 -17.07 -5.14 -8.07
N ARG A 265 -17.83 -4.14 -8.52
CA ARG A 265 -19.20 -4.32 -8.96
C ARG A 265 -19.30 -5.02 -10.31
N THR A 266 -18.40 -4.69 -11.24
CA THR A 266 -18.52 -5.12 -12.64
C THR A 266 -17.49 -6.17 -13.07
N GLU A 267 -16.30 -6.22 -12.43
CA GLU A 267 -15.16 -7.00 -12.89
C GLU A 267 -14.69 -8.08 -11.88
N LYS A 268 -15.37 -8.20 -10.74
CA LYS A 268 -14.99 -9.16 -9.66
C LYS A 268 -14.91 -10.60 -10.19
N GLN A 269 -15.83 -11.02 -11.04
CA GLN A 269 -15.84 -12.40 -11.57
C GLN A 269 -14.67 -12.66 -12.53
N GLU A 270 -14.25 -11.66 -13.30
CA GLU A 270 -13.07 -11.76 -14.17
C GLU A 270 -11.79 -11.88 -13.34
N MET A 271 -11.68 -11.08 -12.28
CA MET A 271 -10.58 -11.19 -11.32
C MET A 271 -10.49 -12.59 -10.70
N LEU A 272 -11.61 -13.14 -10.23
CA LEU A 272 -11.67 -14.50 -9.67
C LEU A 272 -11.33 -15.55 -10.73
N SER A 273 -11.81 -15.41 -11.97
CA SER A 273 -11.47 -16.30 -13.07
C SER A 273 -9.98 -16.33 -13.37
N THR A 274 -9.32 -15.17 -13.32
CA THR A 274 -7.85 -15.06 -13.50
C THR A 274 -7.10 -15.83 -12.40
N ILE A 275 -7.52 -15.67 -11.16
CA ILE A 275 -6.95 -16.41 -10.02
C ILE A 275 -7.17 -17.92 -10.20
N ASP A 276 -8.39 -18.34 -10.60
CA ASP A 276 -8.69 -19.75 -10.81
C ASP A 276 -7.87 -20.36 -11.93
N ARG A 277 -7.61 -19.63 -13.01
CA ARG A 277 -6.70 -20.04 -14.09
C ARG A 277 -5.29 -20.31 -13.58
N PHE A 278 -4.75 -19.43 -12.74
CA PHE A 278 -3.43 -19.64 -12.12
C PHE A 278 -3.43 -20.87 -11.20
N LEU A 279 -4.43 -20.99 -10.32
CA LEU A 279 -4.49 -22.09 -9.35
C LEU A 279 -4.70 -23.45 -10.03
N ALA A 280 -5.34 -23.49 -11.22
CA ALA A 280 -5.54 -24.69 -12.02
C ALA A 280 -4.29 -25.12 -12.81
N LEU A 281 -3.24 -24.31 -12.89
CA LEU A 281 -2.00 -24.70 -13.57
C LEU A 281 -1.35 -25.91 -12.88
N PRO A 282 -0.65 -26.77 -13.63
CA PRO A 282 0.25 -27.78 -13.06
C PRO A 282 1.29 -27.13 -12.12
N THR A 283 1.73 -27.85 -11.11
CA THR A 283 2.67 -27.33 -10.08
C THR A 283 3.95 -26.75 -10.68
N ASN A 284 4.52 -27.42 -11.71
CA ASN A 284 5.70 -26.93 -12.42
C ASN A 284 5.44 -25.59 -13.15
N GLU A 285 4.26 -25.42 -13.75
CA GLU A 285 3.87 -24.18 -14.44
C GLU A 285 3.61 -23.04 -13.46
N LYS A 286 2.99 -23.31 -12.30
CA LYS A 286 2.86 -22.33 -11.21
C LYS A 286 4.21 -21.85 -10.72
N LEU A 287 5.15 -22.78 -10.52
CA LEU A 287 6.51 -22.45 -10.10
C LEU A 287 7.24 -21.64 -11.17
N LEU A 288 7.12 -22.06 -12.44
CA LEU A 288 7.74 -21.35 -13.57
C LEU A 288 7.22 -19.93 -13.67
N PHE A 289 5.89 -19.75 -13.60
CA PHE A 289 5.28 -18.42 -13.61
C PHE A 289 5.76 -17.57 -12.43
N THR A 290 5.78 -18.13 -11.23
CA THR A 290 6.26 -17.45 -10.03
C THR A 290 7.69 -16.95 -10.19
N VAL A 291 8.61 -17.81 -10.62
CA VAL A 291 10.02 -17.43 -10.83
C VAL A 291 10.14 -16.39 -11.96
N GLY A 292 9.46 -16.60 -13.08
CA GLY A 292 9.47 -15.64 -14.20
C GLY A 292 8.94 -14.27 -13.79
N ARG A 293 7.90 -14.21 -12.93
CA ARG A 293 7.39 -12.95 -12.36
C ARG A 293 8.44 -12.27 -11.48
N ARG A 294 9.11 -13.03 -10.60
CA ARG A 294 10.14 -12.49 -9.69
C ARG A 294 11.40 -12.01 -10.43
N LEU A 295 11.66 -12.55 -11.61
CA LEU A 295 12.75 -12.13 -12.51
C LEU A 295 12.33 -11.06 -13.53
N ASN A 296 11.08 -10.56 -13.50
CA ASN A 296 10.51 -9.62 -14.47
C ASN A 296 10.50 -10.14 -15.92
N ILE A 297 10.44 -11.44 -16.12
CA ILE A 297 10.26 -12.10 -17.42
C ILE A 297 8.78 -12.10 -17.81
N PHE A 298 7.91 -12.48 -16.85
CA PHE A 298 6.46 -12.45 -17.01
C PHE A 298 5.83 -11.24 -16.30
N PHE A 299 4.79 -10.67 -16.87
CA PHE A 299 3.95 -9.64 -16.26
C PHE A 299 2.50 -10.06 -16.13
N LEU A 300 1.99 -10.84 -17.08
CA LEU A 300 0.64 -11.36 -17.13
C LEU A 300 0.66 -12.90 -17.18
N LEU A 301 -0.40 -13.53 -16.72
CA LEU A 301 -0.50 -15.00 -16.72
C LEU A 301 -0.38 -15.58 -18.14
N ASP A 302 -0.92 -14.88 -19.13
CA ASP A 302 -0.83 -15.31 -20.53
C ASP A 302 0.58 -15.21 -21.15
N ASP A 303 1.55 -14.59 -20.46
CA ASP A 303 2.94 -14.58 -20.88
C ASP A 303 3.55 -16.00 -20.86
N LEU A 304 3.02 -16.92 -20.05
CA LEU A 304 3.38 -18.34 -20.08
C LEU A 304 3.20 -18.98 -21.46
N LYS A 305 2.26 -18.50 -22.28
CA LYS A 305 1.98 -19.02 -23.62
C LYS A 305 2.96 -18.51 -24.69
N LYS A 306 3.84 -17.57 -24.34
CA LYS A 306 4.84 -17.00 -25.26
C LYS A 306 6.11 -17.85 -25.21
N PRO A 307 6.47 -18.60 -26.30
CA PRO A 307 7.55 -19.59 -26.27
C PRO A 307 8.90 -19.01 -25.82
N GLU A 308 9.23 -17.79 -26.26
CA GLU A 308 10.49 -17.13 -25.94
C GLU A 308 10.61 -16.82 -24.45
N LEU A 309 9.54 -16.25 -23.84
CA LEU A 309 9.52 -15.93 -22.42
C LEU A 309 9.49 -17.20 -21.56
N HIS A 310 8.75 -18.22 -22.00
CA HIS A 310 8.69 -19.51 -21.33
C HIS A 310 10.07 -20.17 -21.28
N GLN A 311 10.81 -20.23 -22.40
CA GLN A 311 12.15 -20.79 -22.47
C GLN A 311 13.15 -20.00 -21.59
N GLU A 312 13.05 -18.68 -21.58
CA GLU A 312 13.88 -17.82 -20.74
C GLU A 312 13.63 -18.10 -19.22
N ALA A 313 12.37 -18.16 -18.83
CA ALA A 313 11.98 -18.47 -17.45
C ALA A 313 12.44 -19.87 -17.03
N GLU A 314 12.25 -20.89 -17.90
CA GLU A 314 12.66 -22.26 -17.65
C GLU A 314 14.18 -22.37 -17.49
N LYS A 315 14.98 -21.74 -18.35
CA LYS A 315 16.43 -21.68 -18.23
C LYS A 315 16.86 -21.09 -16.88
N ASN A 316 16.24 -19.98 -16.46
CA ASN A 316 16.57 -19.37 -15.18
C ASN A 316 16.16 -20.25 -14.00
N LEU A 317 15.00 -20.90 -14.03
CA LEU A 317 14.56 -21.85 -13.00
C LEU A 317 15.55 -23.01 -12.87
N GLN A 318 15.98 -23.61 -14.00
CA GLN A 318 16.99 -24.68 -13.99
C GLN A 318 18.32 -24.22 -13.42
N GLN A 319 18.75 -22.99 -13.70
CA GLN A 319 19.96 -22.42 -13.08
C GLN A 319 19.84 -22.25 -11.57
N ILE A 320 18.68 -21.85 -11.06
CA ILE A 320 18.44 -21.75 -9.61
C ILE A 320 18.53 -23.14 -8.98
N LEU A 321 17.80 -24.11 -9.54
CA LEU A 321 17.76 -25.48 -9.03
C LEU A 321 19.13 -26.18 -9.10
N SER A 322 19.92 -25.94 -10.15
CA SER A 322 21.27 -26.52 -10.28
C SER A 322 22.25 -25.99 -9.24
N LYS A 323 22.10 -24.73 -8.80
CA LYS A 323 22.95 -24.12 -7.77
C LYS A 323 22.48 -24.45 -6.35
N ASN A 324 21.20 -24.63 -6.15
CA ASN A 324 20.59 -24.95 -4.87
C ASN A 324 19.37 -25.87 -5.08
N PRO A 325 19.56 -27.21 -5.12
CA PRO A 325 18.46 -28.15 -5.34
C PRO A 325 17.34 -28.08 -4.28
N ASP A 326 17.69 -27.71 -3.04
CA ASP A 326 16.77 -27.62 -1.89
C ASP A 326 16.33 -26.18 -1.62
N VAL A 327 16.25 -25.32 -2.66
CA VAL A 327 15.86 -23.93 -2.50
C VAL A 327 14.46 -23.78 -1.91
N ASP A 328 14.36 -23.01 -0.83
CA ASP A 328 13.06 -22.54 -0.30
C ASP A 328 12.54 -21.38 -1.18
N PHE A 329 11.60 -21.71 -2.07
CA PHE A 329 11.00 -20.71 -2.96
C PHE A 329 10.18 -19.67 -2.21
N ALA A 330 9.59 -19.96 -1.05
CA ALA A 330 8.88 -18.97 -0.26
C ALA A 330 9.84 -17.91 0.29
N ALA A 331 10.98 -18.35 0.83
CA ALA A 331 12.03 -17.46 1.30
C ALA A 331 12.66 -16.66 0.15
N LEU A 332 12.93 -17.29 -1.00
CA LEU A 332 13.48 -16.63 -2.19
C LEU A 332 12.53 -15.55 -2.71
N CYS A 333 11.24 -15.85 -2.85
CA CYS A 333 10.25 -14.90 -3.31
C CYS A 333 10.07 -13.74 -2.31
N ASN A 334 10.09 -14.03 -1.00
CA ASN A 334 10.09 -12.98 0.01
C ASN A 334 11.31 -12.06 -0.11
N TYR A 335 12.51 -12.63 -0.33
CA TYR A 335 13.73 -11.85 -0.54
C TYR A 335 13.61 -10.90 -1.75
N VAL A 336 13.02 -11.35 -2.86
CA VAL A 336 12.80 -10.49 -4.02
C VAL A 336 11.75 -9.42 -3.71
N ARG A 337 10.60 -9.78 -3.10
CA ARG A 337 9.56 -8.81 -2.73
C ARG A 337 10.09 -7.69 -1.84
N GLN A 338 10.86 -8.01 -0.79
CA GLN A 338 11.37 -7.01 0.12
C GLN A 338 12.33 -6.00 -0.52
N SER A 339 13.01 -6.37 -1.60
CA SER A 339 13.91 -5.48 -2.34
C SER A 339 13.18 -4.48 -3.25
N GLN A 340 11.87 -4.68 -3.45
CA GLN A 340 11.01 -3.87 -4.30
C GLN A 340 10.15 -2.86 -3.51
N ILE A 341 10.36 -2.76 -2.17
CA ILE A 341 9.61 -1.89 -1.26
C ILE A 341 10.48 -0.72 -0.79
#